data_f6d8bfface4b271cf52c146583c156c4
#
_entry.id   f6d8bfface4b271cf52c146583c156c4
#
_cell.length_a   1.000
_cell.length_b   1.000
_cell.length_c   1.000
_cell.angle_alpha   90.00
_cell.angle_beta   90.00
_cell.angle_gamma   90.00
#
_symmetry.space_group_name_H-M   'P 1'
#
loop_
_entity.id
_entity.type
_entity.pdbx_description
1 polymer ?
#
loop_
_entity_poly.entity_id
_entity_poly.type
_entity_poly.pdbx_seq_one_letter_code
_entity_poly.pdbx_strand_id
1 'polypeptide(L)'
;LKLNAEVYGGLLRESWLDRPLSLAGTVALQGSDAFQPEIRLVDAGRPILTIPRLAIHMNRRANEGVELNPQKDLLPLMGLDQRELTDHFFLDFLSEKCRCLPEAILSWDLTVYPYEEGCRLGWHDEFVSSPRLDNLTSVLACLTGLAETAASDGLNVVALFDNEEVGSQTKQGADSHVLPDILRR
;
A
#
# COMPACT_ATOMS: atom_id res chain seq x y z
N LEU A 1 -8.56 8.07 -17.61
CA LEU A 1 -9.07 7.76 -16.28
C LEU A 1 -7.99 7.97 -15.24
N LYS A 2 -8.25 8.79 -14.23
CA LYS A 2 -7.39 8.98 -13.07
C LYS A 2 -8.13 8.51 -11.83
N LEU A 3 -7.41 7.89 -10.91
CA LEU A 3 -7.93 7.59 -9.59
C LEU A 3 -7.70 8.78 -8.67
N ASN A 4 -8.68 9.09 -7.84
CA ASN A 4 -8.49 10.01 -6.72
C ASN A 4 -7.83 9.23 -5.58
N ALA A 5 -6.61 9.60 -5.23
CA ALA A 5 -5.82 8.95 -4.20
C ALA A 5 -5.28 9.98 -3.21
N GLU A 6 -5.18 9.58 -1.95
CA GLU A 6 -4.59 10.37 -0.89
C GLU A 6 -3.23 9.80 -0.49
N VAL A 7 -2.35 10.67 0.00
CA VAL A 7 -1.05 10.28 0.51
C VAL A 7 -1.23 9.65 1.90
N TYR A 8 -0.58 8.50 2.10
CA TYR A 8 -0.50 7.83 3.40
C TYR A 8 0.88 8.07 4.02
N GLY A 9 0.90 8.74 5.18
CA GLY A 9 2.14 9.04 5.91
C GLY A 9 3.08 10.05 5.24
N GLY A 10 4.35 10.01 5.57
CA GLY A 10 5.42 10.82 5.02
C GLY A 10 5.94 10.27 3.69
N LEU A 11 5.67 10.94 2.58
CA LEU A 11 5.94 10.45 1.24
C LEU A 11 7.04 11.25 0.53
N LEU A 12 8.03 10.56 -0.03
CA LEU A 12 8.93 11.11 -1.05
C LEU A 12 8.20 11.11 -2.40
N ARG A 13 7.47 12.19 -2.70
CA ARG A 13 6.54 12.29 -3.84
C ARG A 13 7.20 12.01 -5.18
N GLU A 14 8.40 12.49 -5.39
CA GLU A 14 9.19 12.30 -6.61
C GLU A 14 9.44 10.82 -6.95
N SER A 15 9.59 9.97 -5.93
CA SER A 15 9.88 8.55 -6.11
C SER A 15 8.70 7.73 -6.65
N TRP A 16 7.54 8.34 -6.78
CA TRP A 16 6.32 7.69 -7.29
C TRP A 16 6.04 7.99 -8.76
N LEU A 17 6.76 8.96 -9.34
CA LEU A 17 6.56 9.36 -10.72
C LEU A 17 7.22 8.39 -11.70
N ASP A 18 6.60 8.24 -12.88
CA ASP A 18 7.07 7.45 -14.02
C ASP A 18 7.34 5.96 -13.72
N ARG A 19 6.75 5.43 -12.66
CA ARG A 19 6.91 4.03 -12.25
C ARG A 19 5.68 3.19 -12.63
N PRO A 20 5.88 1.88 -12.87
CA PRO A 20 4.78 0.93 -12.90
C PRO A 20 4.21 0.76 -11.49
N LEU A 21 2.92 1.03 -11.34
CA LEU A 21 2.20 0.94 -10.07
C LEU A 21 1.07 -0.07 -10.18
N SER A 22 0.72 -0.65 -9.04
CA SER A 22 -0.41 -1.56 -8.89
C SER A 22 -1.31 -1.15 -7.73
N LEU A 23 -2.34 -1.94 -7.48
CA LEU A 23 -3.36 -1.65 -6.47
C LEU A 23 -3.68 -2.94 -5.69
N ALA A 24 -3.67 -2.85 -4.37
CA ALA A 24 -4.05 -3.95 -3.48
C ALA A 24 -4.73 -3.41 -2.21
N GLY A 25 -5.48 -4.26 -1.54
CA GLY A 25 -6.12 -3.94 -0.26
C GLY A 25 -7.33 -4.80 0.03
N THR A 26 -8.31 -4.24 0.71
CA THR A 26 -9.53 -4.93 1.13
C THR A 26 -10.77 -4.32 0.49
N VAL A 27 -11.75 -5.19 0.22
CA VAL A 27 -13.09 -4.81 -0.23
C VAL A 27 -14.09 -5.44 0.72
N ALA A 28 -14.99 -4.63 1.27
CA ALA A 28 -16.10 -5.09 2.10
C ALA A 28 -17.33 -5.33 1.21
N LEU A 29 -17.84 -6.55 1.25
CA LEU A 29 -19.03 -6.97 0.52
C LEU A 29 -20.20 -7.17 1.46
N GLN A 30 -21.40 -7.08 0.91
CA GLN A 30 -22.62 -7.40 1.64
C GLN A 30 -22.57 -8.86 2.10
N GLY A 31 -22.59 -9.03 3.43
CA GLY A 31 -22.68 -10.35 4.07
C GLY A 31 -24.11 -10.80 4.31
N SER A 32 -24.25 -11.90 5.03
CA SER A 32 -25.56 -12.41 5.48
C SER A 32 -26.23 -11.56 6.55
N ASP A 33 -25.47 -10.73 7.25
CA ASP A 33 -25.88 -9.81 8.31
C ASP A 33 -25.29 -8.42 8.07
N ALA A 34 -26.06 -7.38 8.37
CA ALA A 34 -25.64 -5.99 8.22
C ALA A 34 -24.40 -5.62 9.08
N PHE A 35 -24.16 -6.33 10.18
CA PHE A 35 -23.01 -6.11 11.08
C PHE A 35 -21.81 -7.03 10.79
N GLN A 36 -21.94 -7.93 9.80
CA GLN A 36 -20.90 -8.90 9.42
C GLN A 36 -20.63 -8.86 7.91
N PRO A 37 -20.01 -7.81 7.40
CA PRO A 37 -19.64 -7.76 6.00
C PRO A 37 -18.58 -8.84 5.69
N GLU A 38 -18.62 -9.38 4.49
CA GLU A 38 -17.56 -10.24 3.98
C GLU A 38 -16.38 -9.39 3.53
N ILE A 39 -15.20 -9.64 4.08
CA ILE A 39 -13.98 -8.92 3.68
C ILE A 39 -13.20 -9.78 2.68
N ARG A 40 -12.92 -9.22 1.51
CA ARG A 40 -12.09 -9.84 0.47
C ARG A 40 -10.80 -9.07 0.27
N LEU A 41 -9.70 -9.81 0.15
CA LEU A 41 -8.42 -9.27 -0.30
C LEU A 41 -8.43 -9.15 -1.82
N VAL A 42 -8.00 -8.00 -2.32
CA VAL A 42 -7.86 -7.72 -3.74
C VAL A 42 -6.44 -7.30 -4.03
N ASP A 43 -5.85 -7.86 -5.05
CA ASP A 43 -4.61 -7.43 -5.65
C ASP A 43 -4.77 -7.45 -7.17
N ALA A 44 -4.41 -6.37 -7.83
CA ALA A 44 -4.39 -6.33 -9.29
C ALA A 44 -3.37 -7.32 -9.87
N GLY A 45 -2.26 -7.57 -9.16
CA GLY A 45 -1.26 -8.59 -9.48
C GLY A 45 -0.46 -8.29 -10.76
N ARG A 46 -0.56 -7.07 -11.27
CA ARG A 46 0.16 -6.55 -12.45
C ARG A 46 0.17 -5.03 -12.43
N PRO A 47 1.08 -4.37 -13.14
CA PRO A 47 1.07 -2.93 -13.25
C PRO A 47 -0.18 -2.47 -14.04
N ILE A 48 -0.99 -1.64 -13.39
CA ILE A 48 -2.23 -1.08 -13.96
C ILE A 48 -2.31 0.44 -13.82
N LEU A 49 -1.36 1.05 -13.13
CA LEU A 49 -1.33 2.47 -12.80
C LEU A 49 0.03 3.06 -13.12
N THR A 50 0.05 4.36 -13.39
CA THR A 50 1.26 5.19 -13.43
C THR A 50 0.92 6.64 -13.08
N ILE A 51 1.88 7.38 -12.56
CA ILE A 51 1.78 8.83 -12.34
C ILE A 51 2.79 9.49 -13.28
N PRO A 52 2.37 9.90 -14.48
CA PRO A 52 3.29 10.41 -15.49
C PRO A 52 3.80 11.81 -15.13
N ARG A 53 5.08 12.03 -15.33
CA ARG A 53 5.72 13.35 -15.30
C ARG A 53 5.54 14.07 -16.64
N LEU A 54 5.51 15.38 -16.60
CA LEU A 54 5.58 16.17 -17.82
C LEU A 54 6.98 16.08 -18.45
N ALA A 55 7.02 15.99 -19.77
CA ALA A 55 8.27 16.05 -20.50
C ALA A 55 9.00 17.38 -20.26
N ILE A 56 10.34 17.38 -20.31
CA ILE A 56 11.16 18.56 -20.09
C ILE A 56 10.79 19.74 -20.99
N HIS A 57 10.27 19.46 -22.20
CA HIS A 57 9.81 20.48 -23.13
C HIS A 57 8.59 21.26 -22.62
N MET A 58 7.80 20.65 -21.74
CA MET A 58 6.60 21.26 -21.14
C MET A 58 6.88 21.84 -19.76
N ASN A 59 7.99 21.44 -19.12
CA ASN A 59 8.44 21.96 -17.84
C ASN A 59 9.97 22.10 -17.85
N ARG A 60 10.49 23.20 -18.38
CA ARG A 60 11.94 23.44 -18.49
C ARG A 60 12.67 23.59 -17.16
N ARG A 61 11.91 23.83 -16.08
CA ARG A 61 12.44 23.96 -14.71
C ARG A 61 12.35 22.68 -13.90
N ALA A 62 12.00 21.56 -14.52
CA ALA A 62 11.82 20.27 -13.82
C ALA A 62 13.05 19.86 -12.98
N ASN A 63 14.27 20.20 -13.44
CA ASN A 63 15.52 19.88 -12.75
C ASN A 63 15.93 20.90 -11.67
N GLU A 64 15.19 21.98 -11.49
CA GLU A 64 15.43 22.98 -10.44
C GLU A 64 14.65 22.67 -9.14
N GLY A 65 13.86 21.60 -9.14
CA GLY A 65 12.93 21.23 -8.09
C GLY A 65 11.53 21.78 -8.38
N VAL A 66 10.54 20.92 -8.27
CA VAL A 66 9.13 21.28 -8.44
C VAL A 66 8.36 20.79 -7.24
N GLU A 67 7.62 21.69 -6.61
CA GLU A 67 6.69 21.33 -5.56
C GLU A 67 5.54 20.52 -6.17
N LEU A 68 5.40 19.26 -5.75
CA LEU A 68 4.33 18.37 -6.18
C LEU A 68 3.13 18.51 -5.25
N ASN A 69 1.98 18.83 -5.83
CA ASN A 69 0.71 18.84 -5.11
C ASN A 69 0.08 17.44 -5.15
N PRO A 70 -0.17 16.78 -4.00
CA PRO A 70 -0.69 15.41 -3.98
C PRO A 70 -2.00 15.24 -4.75
N GLN A 71 -2.92 16.18 -4.63
CA GLN A 71 -4.25 16.08 -5.24
C GLN A 71 -4.30 16.45 -6.74
N LYS A 72 -3.21 17.00 -7.28
CA LYS A 72 -3.13 17.40 -8.69
C LYS A 72 -2.10 16.57 -9.47
N ASP A 73 -0.94 16.37 -8.86
CA ASP A 73 0.24 15.84 -9.54
C ASP A 73 0.47 14.34 -9.24
N LEU A 74 -0.13 13.81 -8.16
CA LEU A 74 0.02 12.42 -7.74
C LEU A 74 -1.22 11.55 -8.00
N LEU A 75 -2.11 11.95 -8.87
CA LEU A 75 -3.28 11.14 -9.22
C LEU A 75 -2.90 10.03 -10.20
N PRO A 76 -2.98 8.74 -9.81
CA PRO A 76 -2.61 7.64 -10.67
C PRO A 76 -3.49 7.56 -11.91
N LEU A 77 -2.87 7.44 -13.07
CA LEU A 77 -3.52 7.19 -14.35
C LEU A 77 -3.74 5.69 -14.50
N MET A 78 -4.99 5.26 -14.60
CA MET A 78 -5.37 3.86 -14.74
C MET A 78 -5.62 3.43 -16.19
N GLY A 79 -6.01 4.35 -17.07
CA GLY A 79 -6.27 4.02 -18.46
C GLY A 79 -6.71 5.21 -19.28
N LEU A 80 -6.74 4.99 -20.59
CA LEU A 80 -7.33 5.86 -21.59
C LEU A 80 -8.46 5.08 -22.21
N ASP A 81 -9.70 5.55 -22.08
CA ASP A 81 -10.83 4.97 -22.76
C ASP A 81 -11.47 6.02 -23.66
N GLN A 82 -11.77 5.62 -24.90
CA GLN A 82 -12.49 6.44 -25.88
C GLN A 82 -14.02 6.26 -25.78
N ARG A 83 -14.47 5.26 -25.01
CA ARG A 83 -15.88 5.05 -24.70
C ARG A 83 -16.31 6.00 -23.59
N GLU A 84 -17.57 6.30 -23.50
CA GLU A 84 -18.14 7.02 -22.36
C GLU A 84 -17.83 6.19 -21.09
N LEU A 85 -16.91 6.72 -20.27
CA LEU A 85 -16.63 6.14 -18.96
C LEU A 85 -17.89 6.32 -18.11
N THR A 86 -18.48 5.23 -17.70
CA THR A 86 -19.54 5.28 -16.72
C THR A 86 -18.97 5.66 -15.35
N ASP A 87 -19.76 6.30 -14.52
CA ASP A 87 -19.37 6.61 -13.12
C ASP A 87 -19.05 5.33 -12.30
N HIS A 88 -19.34 4.17 -12.87
CA HIS A 88 -19.16 2.84 -12.25
C HIS A 88 -17.87 2.11 -12.64
N PHE A 89 -17.02 2.69 -13.49
CA PHE A 89 -15.82 2.00 -14.00
C PHE A 89 -14.98 1.33 -12.89
N PHE A 90 -14.78 2.02 -11.78
CA PHE A 90 -13.97 1.49 -10.69
C PHE A 90 -14.69 0.39 -9.91
N LEU A 91 -16.00 0.50 -9.76
CA LEU A 91 -16.83 -0.58 -9.19
C LEU A 91 -16.83 -1.82 -10.09
N ASP A 92 -16.87 -1.64 -11.41
CA ASP A 92 -16.79 -2.75 -12.38
C ASP A 92 -15.43 -3.48 -12.25
N PHE A 93 -14.34 -2.74 -12.13
CA PHE A 93 -13.02 -3.30 -11.87
C PHE A 93 -12.99 -4.11 -10.55
N LEU A 94 -13.54 -3.57 -9.46
CA LEU A 94 -13.60 -4.27 -8.18
C LEU A 94 -14.52 -5.49 -8.23
N SER A 95 -15.65 -5.37 -8.91
CA SER A 95 -16.61 -6.46 -9.15
C SER A 95 -15.95 -7.65 -9.85
N GLU A 96 -15.17 -7.38 -10.91
CA GLU A 96 -14.38 -8.42 -11.60
C GLU A 96 -13.37 -9.07 -10.66
N LYS A 97 -12.60 -8.27 -9.90
CA LYS A 97 -11.60 -8.78 -8.96
C LYS A 97 -12.19 -9.57 -7.81
N CYS A 98 -13.31 -9.12 -7.27
CA CYS A 98 -14.05 -9.80 -6.20
C CYS A 98 -14.94 -10.94 -6.69
N ARG A 99 -15.18 -11.07 -8.01
CA ARG A 99 -16.14 -12.01 -8.59
C ARG A 99 -17.52 -11.88 -7.93
N CYS A 100 -18.03 -10.67 -7.85
CA CYS A 100 -19.31 -10.34 -7.25
C CYS A 100 -20.05 -9.32 -8.13
N LEU A 101 -21.30 -9.02 -7.80
CA LEU A 101 -22.02 -7.93 -8.43
C LEU A 101 -21.57 -6.59 -7.84
N PRO A 102 -21.55 -5.49 -8.63
CA PRO A 102 -21.17 -4.18 -8.14
C PRO A 102 -21.97 -3.71 -6.91
N GLU A 103 -23.27 -4.05 -6.88
CA GLU A 103 -24.19 -3.69 -5.79
C GLU A 103 -23.87 -4.39 -4.46
N ALA A 104 -23.10 -5.48 -4.51
CA ALA A 104 -22.65 -6.17 -3.31
C ALA A 104 -21.45 -5.48 -2.63
N ILE A 105 -20.80 -4.52 -3.30
CA ILE A 105 -19.65 -3.80 -2.78
C ILE A 105 -20.14 -2.68 -1.86
N LEU A 106 -19.78 -2.75 -0.59
CA LEU A 106 -20.15 -1.76 0.42
C LEU A 106 -19.11 -0.66 0.57
N SER A 107 -17.84 -1.04 0.59
CA SER A 107 -16.70 -0.14 0.71
C SER A 107 -15.40 -0.83 0.32
N TRP A 108 -14.33 -0.04 0.22
CA TRP A 108 -12.98 -0.56 -0.02
C TRP A 108 -11.94 0.29 0.68
N ASP A 109 -10.82 -0.34 1.02
CA ASP A 109 -9.59 0.29 1.47
C ASP A 109 -8.44 -0.29 0.64
N LEU A 110 -7.97 0.49 -0.33
CA LEU A 110 -7.02 0.06 -1.34
C LEU A 110 -5.82 0.98 -1.38
N THR A 111 -4.65 0.39 -1.46
CA THR A 111 -3.37 1.10 -1.51
C THR A 111 -2.71 0.90 -2.88
N VAL A 112 -2.23 2.01 -3.44
CA VAL A 112 -1.34 1.98 -4.62
C VAL A 112 0.06 1.60 -4.15
N TYR A 113 0.70 0.70 -4.87
CA TYR A 113 2.07 0.28 -4.56
C TYR A 113 2.95 0.17 -5.81
N PRO A 114 4.28 0.39 -5.71
CA PRO A 114 5.20 0.16 -6.80
C PRO A 114 5.24 -1.32 -7.18
N TYR A 115 4.96 -1.64 -8.45
CA TYR A 115 5.02 -2.99 -8.98
C TYR A 115 6.43 -3.29 -9.50
N GLU A 116 7.34 -3.49 -8.58
CA GLU A 116 8.75 -3.77 -8.86
C GLU A 116 9.23 -4.90 -7.96
N GLU A 117 9.93 -5.85 -8.53
CA GLU A 117 10.58 -6.91 -7.77
C GLU A 117 11.86 -6.38 -7.11
N GLY A 118 12.17 -6.91 -5.93
CA GLY A 118 13.46 -6.67 -5.30
C GLY A 118 14.60 -7.27 -6.12
N CYS A 119 15.75 -6.61 -6.13
CA CYS A 119 16.94 -7.11 -6.82
C CYS A 119 18.22 -6.86 -6.03
N ARG A 120 19.25 -7.61 -6.35
CA ARG A 120 20.61 -7.30 -5.94
C ARG A 120 21.28 -6.40 -6.97
N LEU A 121 22.11 -5.48 -6.49
CA LEU A 121 22.89 -4.58 -7.33
C LEU A 121 24.29 -4.32 -6.73
N GLY A 122 25.12 -3.70 -7.54
CA GLY A 122 26.53 -3.54 -7.28
C GLY A 122 27.36 -4.50 -8.15
N TRP A 123 28.66 -4.27 -8.21
CA TRP A 123 29.55 -5.09 -9.04
C TRP A 123 29.63 -6.55 -8.54
N HIS A 124 29.46 -6.74 -7.22
CA HIS A 124 29.51 -8.04 -6.54
C HIS A 124 28.24 -8.31 -5.72
N ASP A 125 27.09 -7.77 -6.14
CA ASP A 125 25.81 -7.91 -5.45
C ASP A 125 25.78 -7.37 -3.99
N GLU A 126 26.56 -6.30 -3.73
CA GLU A 126 26.74 -5.75 -2.38
C GLU A 126 25.49 -5.06 -1.82
N PHE A 127 24.56 -4.69 -2.69
CA PHE A 127 23.36 -3.94 -2.31
C PHE A 127 22.08 -4.73 -2.62
N VAL A 128 21.04 -4.40 -1.88
CA VAL A 128 19.67 -4.86 -2.14
C VAL A 128 18.79 -3.64 -2.40
N SER A 129 18.07 -3.67 -3.51
CA SER A 129 17.00 -2.71 -3.79
C SER A 129 15.67 -3.42 -3.74
N SER A 130 14.80 -2.98 -2.85
CA SER A 130 13.45 -3.53 -2.72
C SER A 130 12.54 -2.50 -2.04
N PRO A 131 11.25 -2.44 -2.37
CA PRO A 131 10.31 -1.69 -1.55
C PRO A 131 10.20 -2.32 -0.15
N ARG A 132 9.84 -1.52 0.85
CA ARG A 132 9.52 -1.95 2.22
C ARG A 132 10.68 -2.57 3.01
N LEU A 133 11.94 -2.24 2.68
CA LEU A 133 13.09 -2.59 3.52
C LEU A 133 12.94 -2.01 4.92
N ASP A 134 12.51 -0.80 5.03
CA ASP A 134 11.85 -0.25 6.20
C ASP A 134 10.36 -0.67 6.15
N ASN A 135 9.87 -1.50 7.09
CA ASN A 135 10.67 -2.05 8.19
C ASN A 135 10.80 -3.58 8.14
N LEU A 136 10.54 -4.21 7.00
CA LEU A 136 10.57 -5.68 6.89
C LEU A 136 11.92 -6.30 7.25
N THR A 137 13.02 -5.56 7.14
CA THR A 137 14.34 -6.01 7.62
C THR A 137 14.35 -6.17 9.14
N SER A 138 13.78 -5.23 9.87
CA SER A 138 13.63 -5.31 11.34
C SER A 138 12.64 -6.40 11.75
N VAL A 139 11.55 -6.57 11.02
CA VAL A 139 10.59 -7.66 11.22
C VAL A 139 11.30 -9.02 11.10
N LEU A 140 12.07 -9.21 10.02
CA LEU A 140 12.84 -10.44 9.81
C LEU A 140 13.84 -10.68 10.95
N ALA A 141 14.58 -9.65 11.36
CA ALA A 141 15.55 -9.76 12.47
C ALA A 141 14.88 -10.17 13.78
N CYS A 142 13.74 -9.57 14.13
CA CYS A 142 12.97 -9.91 15.33
C CYS A 142 12.44 -11.34 15.28
N LEU A 143 11.88 -11.78 14.17
CA LEU A 143 11.34 -13.15 14.02
C LEU A 143 12.45 -14.19 14.01
N THR A 144 13.58 -13.92 13.35
CA THR A 144 14.75 -14.81 13.35
C THR A 144 15.33 -14.93 14.77
N GLY A 145 15.52 -13.80 15.46
CA GLY A 145 16.00 -13.80 16.84
C GLY A 145 15.09 -14.59 17.77
N LEU A 146 13.76 -14.45 17.62
CA LEU A 146 12.80 -15.25 18.41
C LEU A 146 12.90 -16.75 18.09
N ALA A 147 13.04 -17.12 16.82
CA ALA A 147 13.08 -18.52 16.38
C ALA A 147 14.39 -19.22 16.78
N GLU A 148 15.51 -18.49 16.81
CA GLU A 148 16.84 -19.01 17.14
C GLU A 148 17.17 -18.96 18.64
N THR A 149 16.36 -18.28 19.45
CA THR A 149 16.58 -18.18 20.88
C THR A 149 16.30 -19.51 21.56
N ALA A 150 17.27 -20.01 22.35
CA ALA A 150 17.09 -21.20 23.15
C ALA A 150 15.99 -20.99 24.20
N ALA A 151 15.29 -22.09 24.55
CA ALA A 151 14.31 -22.06 25.62
C ALA A 151 14.97 -21.60 26.95
N SER A 152 14.31 -20.64 27.62
CA SER A 152 14.72 -20.08 28.91
C SER A 152 13.55 -20.13 29.88
N ASP A 153 13.80 -19.83 31.17
CA ASP A 153 12.73 -19.76 32.19
C ASP A 153 11.82 -18.52 32.04
N GLY A 154 11.93 -17.80 30.92
CA GLY A 154 11.17 -16.61 30.62
C GLY A 154 10.31 -16.76 29.38
N LEU A 155 9.51 -15.71 29.07
CA LEU A 155 8.71 -15.57 27.88
C LEU A 155 9.38 -14.59 26.94
N ASN A 156 9.72 -15.04 25.72
CA ASN A 156 10.20 -14.16 24.66
C ASN A 156 8.99 -13.70 23.84
N VAL A 157 8.83 -12.40 23.68
CA VAL A 157 7.71 -11.79 22.96
C VAL A 157 8.25 -10.89 21.87
N VAL A 158 7.73 -11.04 20.65
CA VAL A 158 7.89 -10.08 19.56
C VAL A 158 6.52 -9.49 19.26
N ALA A 159 6.44 -8.17 19.24
CA ALA A 159 5.24 -7.45 18.86
C ALA A 159 5.52 -6.66 17.57
N LEU A 160 4.70 -6.88 16.55
CA LEU A 160 4.76 -6.18 15.29
C LEU A 160 3.50 -5.32 15.18
N PHE A 161 3.70 -4.00 15.07
CA PHE A 161 2.62 -3.04 15.05
C PHE A 161 2.36 -2.51 13.64
N ASP A 162 1.14 -2.07 13.41
CA ASP A 162 0.73 -1.38 12.18
C ASP A 162 0.67 0.13 12.40
N ASN A 163 0.48 0.88 11.31
CA ASN A 163 0.22 2.32 11.30
C ASN A 163 1.34 3.22 11.88
N GLU A 164 2.59 2.81 11.81
CA GLU A 164 3.72 3.65 12.22
C GLU A 164 3.77 4.94 11.41
N GLU A 165 3.60 4.87 10.09
CA GLU A 165 3.70 5.97 9.14
C GLU A 165 2.66 7.10 9.35
N VAL A 166 1.61 6.83 10.09
CA VAL A 166 0.58 7.81 10.48
C VAL A 166 0.62 8.15 11.97
N GLY A 167 1.71 7.84 12.67
CA GLY A 167 2.00 8.25 14.04
C GLY A 167 1.62 7.24 15.12
N SER A 168 1.37 5.97 14.78
CA SER A 168 1.13 4.85 15.72
C SER A 168 -0.07 5.00 16.67
N GLN A 169 -0.91 6.01 16.52
CA GLN A 169 -2.02 6.35 17.45
C GLN A 169 -3.35 5.67 17.11
N THR A 170 -3.32 4.65 16.27
CA THR A 170 -4.50 3.84 15.96
C THR A 170 -4.65 2.70 16.97
N LYS A 171 -5.80 2.00 16.94
CA LYS A 171 -6.02 0.82 17.81
C LYS A 171 -5.04 -0.33 17.58
N GLN A 172 -4.39 -0.40 16.40
CA GLN A 172 -3.38 -1.40 16.02
C GLN A 172 -1.94 -0.86 16.18
N GLY A 173 -1.78 0.43 16.40
CA GLY A 173 -0.49 1.10 16.49
C GLY A 173 0.24 0.83 17.81
N ALA A 174 1.53 1.16 17.83
CA ALA A 174 2.38 0.92 18.99
C ALA A 174 1.98 1.75 20.24
N ASP A 175 1.31 2.90 20.05
CA ASP A 175 0.82 3.75 21.14
C ASP A 175 -0.55 3.31 21.69
N SER A 176 -1.07 2.17 21.25
CA SER A 176 -2.32 1.59 21.72
C SER A 176 -2.15 0.79 23.01
N HIS A 177 -3.26 0.46 23.66
CA HIS A 177 -3.28 -0.41 24.83
C HIS A 177 -3.22 -1.92 24.51
N VAL A 178 -3.16 -2.32 23.24
CA VAL A 178 -3.22 -3.74 22.84
C VAL A 178 -2.15 -4.58 23.50
N LEU A 179 -0.87 -4.16 23.39
CA LEU A 179 0.23 -4.94 23.99
C LEU A 179 0.18 -4.96 25.53
N PRO A 180 0.00 -3.82 26.24
CA PRO A 180 -0.19 -3.83 27.68
C PRO A 180 -1.33 -4.73 28.15
N ASP A 181 -2.44 -4.76 27.44
CA ASP A 181 -3.61 -5.56 27.80
C ASP A 181 -3.37 -7.06 27.60
N ILE A 182 -2.63 -7.44 26.55
CA ILE A 182 -2.22 -8.83 26.31
C ILE A 182 -1.26 -9.29 27.41
N LEU A 183 -0.26 -8.47 27.77
CA LEU A 183 0.75 -8.83 28.77
C LEU A 183 0.22 -8.87 30.21
N ARG A 184 -0.94 -8.24 30.48
CA ARG A 184 -1.57 -8.29 31.81
C ARG A 184 -2.49 -9.50 32.01
N ARG A 185 -2.84 -10.21 30.96
CA ARG A 185 -3.70 -11.41 30.99
C ARG A 185 -2.90 -12.69 31.21
#